data_d2ca2ee9e81f7e4a6fea5a5b12aab9c9
#
_entry.id   d2ca2ee9e81f7e4a6fea5a5b12aab9c9
#
_cell.length_a   1.000
_cell.length_b   1.000
_cell.length_c   1.000
_cell.angle_alpha   90.00
_cell.angle_beta   90.00
_cell.angle_gamma   90.00
#
_symmetry.space_group_name_H-M   'P 1'
#
loop_
_entity.id
_entity.type
_entity.pdbx_description
1 polymer ?
#
loop_
_entity_poly.entity_id
_entity_poly.type
_entity_poly.pdbx_seq_one_letter_code
_entity_poly.pdbx_strand_id
1 'polypeptide(L)'
;MRTIQFREAICEAMSEEMRHDESIYLMGEEVAEYNGAYKASKGMLAEFGEKRVIDTPIAELGFTGIAVGSAMNGCRPIVEYMTFNFCLVGIDQIINNAAKMRQMTGGQFNVPIVFRGPTASAGQLGATHSQALENWFANTPGLKVIVPSTPYDAKGLLKSAIRDNDPVIFMESEQMYGDKGEVPDGEYTIPLGVADIKREGTDVTIVSFGKIIKEAFIAADELAKEGISCEIIDLRTVRPMDNEAILKSVKKTNRLVILEEAWPFASISSEITYIVQEQAFDF
;
A
#
# COMPACT_ATOMS: atom_id res chain seq x y z
N MET A 1 7.24 4.34 -22.48
CA MET A 1 7.67 3.87 -21.15
C MET A 1 8.93 4.60 -20.74
N ARG A 2 9.04 5.02 -19.51
CA ARG A 2 10.23 5.65 -18.92
C ARG A 2 10.59 4.98 -17.61
N THR A 3 11.85 4.98 -17.24
CA THR A 3 12.33 4.38 -15.99
C THR A 3 12.44 5.45 -14.92
N ILE A 4 11.72 5.29 -13.82
CA ILE A 4 11.73 6.20 -12.67
C ILE A 4 11.94 5.44 -11.37
N GLN A 5 12.29 6.17 -10.29
CA GLN A 5 12.39 5.58 -8.96
C GLN A 5 10.99 5.40 -8.33
N PHE A 6 10.88 4.47 -7.39
CA PHE A 6 9.64 4.22 -6.65
C PHE A 6 9.12 5.50 -5.95
N ARG A 7 10.01 6.26 -5.27
CA ARG A 7 9.62 7.54 -4.65
C ARG A 7 9.17 8.58 -5.67
N GLU A 8 9.74 8.58 -6.88
CA GLU A 8 9.31 9.47 -7.96
C GLU A 8 7.93 9.08 -8.47
N ALA A 9 7.63 7.78 -8.54
CA ALA A 9 6.31 7.28 -8.90
C ALA A 9 5.22 7.69 -7.88
N ILE A 10 5.54 7.66 -6.58
CA ILE A 10 4.68 8.18 -5.51
C ILE A 10 4.46 9.69 -5.66
N CYS A 11 5.54 10.47 -5.83
CA CYS A 11 5.46 11.92 -6.00
C CYS A 11 4.61 12.31 -7.21
N GLU A 12 4.81 11.63 -8.34
CA GLU A 12 4.03 11.87 -9.55
C GLU A 12 2.56 11.52 -9.38
N ALA A 13 2.23 10.39 -8.74
CA ALA A 13 0.85 10.01 -8.48
C ALA A 13 0.12 11.10 -7.70
N MET A 14 0.71 11.56 -6.59
CA MET A 14 0.14 12.63 -5.78
C MET A 14 0.02 13.95 -6.56
N SER A 15 1.08 14.35 -7.26
CA SER A 15 1.10 15.61 -8.01
C SER A 15 0.10 15.62 -9.17
N GLU A 16 -0.03 14.51 -9.90
CA GLU A 16 -1.00 14.40 -10.99
C GLU A 16 -2.44 14.52 -10.47
N GLU A 17 -2.78 13.83 -9.37
CA GLU A 17 -4.12 13.92 -8.78
C GLU A 17 -4.39 15.33 -8.19
N MET A 18 -3.42 15.95 -7.55
CA MET A 18 -3.54 17.32 -7.03
C MET A 18 -3.72 18.37 -8.14
N ARG A 19 -3.23 18.12 -9.35
CA ARG A 19 -3.50 19.00 -10.52
C ARG A 19 -4.94 18.87 -11.01
N HIS A 20 -5.51 17.69 -10.87
CA HIS A 20 -6.88 17.40 -11.34
C HIS A 20 -7.97 17.82 -10.37
N ASP A 21 -7.67 17.78 -9.04
CA ASP A 21 -8.67 18.06 -8.01
C ASP A 21 -8.06 18.95 -6.92
N GLU A 22 -8.63 20.15 -6.77
CA GLU A 22 -8.19 21.14 -5.79
C GLU A 22 -8.51 20.75 -4.35
N SER A 23 -9.40 19.80 -4.12
CA SER A 23 -9.73 19.27 -2.79
C SER A 23 -8.65 18.33 -2.23
N ILE A 24 -7.72 17.84 -3.06
CA ILE A 24 -6.62 16.98 -2.65
C ILE A 24 -5.48 17.82 -2.07
N TYR A 25 -4.98 17.44 -0.92
CA TYR A 25 -3.80 18.04 -0.30
C TYR A 25 -2.97 17.00 0.44
N LEU A 26 -1.67 17.29 0.58
CA LEU A 26 -0.72 16.47 1.34
C LEU A 26 -0.43 17.12 2.68
N MET A 27 -0.48 16.34 3.75
CA MET A 27 -0.02 16.78 5.07
C MET A 27 0.76 15.67 5.77
N GLY A 28 1.69 16.07 6.62
CA GLY A 28 2.54 15.17 7.39
C GLY A 28 3.77 15.85 7.92
N GLU A 29 4.65 15.08 8.51
CA GLU A 29 5.89 15.55 9.10
C GLU A 29 6.96 15.79 8.01
N GLU A 30 7.47 17.03 7.91
CA GLU A 30 8.54 17.42 6.98
C GLU A 30 8.20 17.19 5.48
N VAL A 31 6.93 17.11 5.12
CA VAL A 31 6.49 16.85 3.72
C VAL A 31 6.65 18.07 2.82
N ALA A 32 6.64 19.30 3.36
CA ALA A 32 6.71 20.55 2.62
C ALA A 32 8.15 21.04 2.50
N GLU A 33 8.66 21.72 3.52
CA GLU A 33 9.97 22.41 3.47
C GLU A 33 11.14 21.46 3.22
N TYR A 34 11.12 20.29 3.87
CA TYR A 34 12.15 19.27 3.70
C TYR A 34 11.94 18.35 2.49
N ASN A 35 10.81 18.47 1.79
CA ASN A 35 10.42 17.61 0.66
C ASN A 35 10.24 16.13 1.02
N GLY A 36 9.79 15.87 2.25
CA GLY A 36 9.66 14.53 2.80
C GLY A 36 10.98 13.92 3.27
N ALA A 37 10.95 13.11 4.31
CA ALA A 37 12.13 12.41 4.83
C ALA A 37 12.84 11.57 3.75
N TYR A 38 12.07 10.94 2.89
CA TYR A 38 12.55 10.09 1.79
C TYR A 38 12.40 10.72 0.40
N LYS A 39 12.07 12.03 0.34
CA LYS A 39 11.91 12.81 -0.90
C LYS A 39 10.75 12.36 -1.79
N ALA A 40 9.74 11.75 -1.19
CA ALA A 40 8.51 11.34 -1.89
C ALA A 40 7.56 12.51 -2.21
N SER A 41 7.79 13.69 -1.62
CA SER A 41 7.06 14.94 -1.89
C SER A 41 7.91 16.03 -2.53
N LYS A 42 9.04 15.64 -3.13
CA LYS A 42 10.00 16.60 -3.69
C LYS A 42 9.38 17.53 -4.73
N GLY A 43 9.49 18.85 -4.48
CA GLY A 43 9.01 19.89 -5.38
C GLY A 43 7.53 20.22 -5.26
N MET A 44 6.76 19.45 -4.50
CA MET A 44 5.30 19.66 -4.40
C MET A 44 4.95 20.98 -3.69
N LEU A 45 5.69 21.40 -2.66
CA LEU A 45 5.46 22.71 -2.02
C LEU A 45 5.60 23.86 -3.02
N ALA A 46 6.62 23.83 -3.87
CA ALA A 46 6.84 24.87 -4.87
C ALA A 46 5.72 24.91 -5.94
N GLU A 47 5.13 23.76 -6.25
CA GLU A 47 4.05 23.68 -7.25
C GLU A 47 2.67 24.02 -6.68
N PHE A 48 2.32 23.51 -5.50
CA PHE A 48 0.96 23.57 -4.95
C PHE A 48 0.80 24.58 -3.81
N GLY A 49 1.89 25.08 -3.23
CA GLY A 49 1.89 26.05 -2.16
C GLY A 49 1.52 25.50 -0.77
N GLU A 50 1.72 26.33 0.25
CA GLU A 50 1.58 26.00 1.68
C GLU A 50 0.18 25.56 2.11
N LYS A 51 -0.85 25.91 1.35
CA LYS A 51 -2.24 25.51 1.65
C LYS A 51 -2.55 24.07 1.24
N ARG A 52 -1.74 23.49 0.37
CA ARG A 52 -1.97 22.16 -0.16
C ARG A 52 -0.82 21.17 0.11
N VAL A 53 0.33 21.66 0.58
CA VAL A 53 1.43 20.82 1.06
C VAL A 53 1.82 21.35 2.43
N ILE A 54 1.45 20.64 3.49
CA ILE A 54 1.36 21.17 4.85
C ILE A 54 2.27 20.37 5.77
N ASP A 55 3.30 21.03 6.32
CA ASP A 55 4.07 20.45 7.42
C ASP A 55 3.26 20.47 8.71
N THR A 56 3.27 19.34 9.42
CA THR A 56 2.63 19.22 10.73
C THR A 56 3.68 19.12 11.83
N PRO A 57 3.34 19.52 13.07
CA PRO A 57 4.14 19.09 14.22
C PRO A 57 4.12 17.57 14.35
N ILE A 58 5.08 17.00 15.10
CA ILE A 58 5.11 15.57 15.45
C ILE A 58 3.98 15.31 16.46
N ALA A 59 2.77 15.07 15.93
CA ALA A 59 1.55 14.88 16.70
C ALA A 59 0.55 14.05 15.91
N GLU A 60 0.86 12.78 15.66
CA GLU A 60 0.15 11.90 14.74
C GLU A 60 -1.33 11.74 15.10
N LEU A 61 -1.68 11.70 16.38
CA LEU A 61 -3.06 11.72 16.82
C LEU A 61 -3.81 12.98 16.35
N GLY A 62 -3.15 14.13 16.46
CA GLY A 62 -3.74 15.44 16.15
C GLY A 62 -3.93 15.63 14.65
N PHE A 63 -2.88 15.48 13.85
CA PHE A 63 -2.98 15.72 12.41
C PHE A 63 -3.82 14.65 11.70
N THR A 64 -3.78 13.39 12.16
CA THR A 64 -4.66 12.35 11.63
C THR A 64 -6.13 12.70 11.88
N GLY A 65 -6.48 13.16 13.09
CA GLY A 65 -7.85 13.58 13.41
C GLY A 65 -8.31 14.78 12.58
N ILE A 66 -7.44 15.77 12.36
CA ILE A 66 -7.73 16.93 11.50
C ILE A 66 -8.00 16.45 10.07
N ALA A 67 -7.16 15.55 9.54
CA ALA A 67 -7.33 15.02 8.18
C ALA A 67 -8.66 14.24 8.03
N VAL A 68 -9.03 13.40 9.01
CA VAL A 68 -10.32 12.68 9.00
C VAL A 68 -11.49 13.66 8.98
N GLY A 69 -11.48 14.68 9.85
CA GLY A 69 -12.50 15.72 9.86
C GLY A 69 -12.57 16.52 8.55
N SER A 70 -11.43 16.80 7.95
CA SER A 70 -11.33 17.47 6.64
C SER A 70 -11.93 16.61 5.53
N ALA A 71 -11.64 15.30 5.53
CA ALA A 71 -12.22 14.36 4.56
C ALA A 71 -13.75 14.30 4.65
N MET A 72 -14.32 14.30 5.86
CA MET A 72 -15.76 14.35 6.08
C MET A 72 -16.40 15.66 5.57
N ASN A 73 -15.61 16.73 5.44
CA ASN A 73 -16.04 18.03 4.91
C ASN A 73 -15.76 18.22 3.40
N GLY A 74 -15.43 17.16 2.68
CA GLY A 74 -15.31 17.15 1.23
C GLY A 74 -13.89 17.37 0.69
N CYS A 75 -12.87 17.46 1.54
CA CYS A 75 -11.49 17.39 1.10
C CYS A 75 -11.03 15.94 0.89
N ARG A 76 -9.90 15.77 0.21
CA ARG A 76 -9.27 14.45 -0.03
C ARG A 76 -7.81 14.48 0.46
N PRO A 77 -7.60 14.37 1.77
CA PRO A 77 -6.26 14.42 2.34
C PRO A 77 -5.44 13.18 2.02
N ILE A 78 -4.16 13.42 1.76
CA ILE A 78 -3.12 12.41 1.78
C ILE A 78 -2.31 12.68 3.04
N VAL A 79 -2.30 11.74 3.97
CA VAL A 79 -1.56 11.83 5.23
C VAL A 79 -0.31 10.99 5.13
N GLU A 80 0.86 11.64 5.21
CA GLU A 80 2.15 10.96 5.26
C GLU A 80 2.63 10.84 6.71
N TYR A 81 2.88 9.62 7.15
CA TYR A 81 3.66 9.35 8.35
C TYR A 81 5.13 9.21 7.94
N MET A 82 6.04 9.88 8.65
CA MET A 82 7.48 9.81 8.38
C MET A 82 7.98 8.34 8.38
N THR A 83 7.49 7.55 9.31
CA THR A 83 7.45 6.09 9.23
C THR A 83 6.07 5.60 9.62
N PHE A 84 5.51 4.68 8.86
CA PHE A 84 4.14 4.18 9.11
C PHE A 84 4.00 3.48 10.47
N ASN A 85 5.10 3.15 11.12
CA ASN A 85 5.09 2.65 12.49
C ASN A 85 4.40 3.61 13.47
N PHE A 86 4.51 4.91 13.26
CA PHE A 86 3.92 5.92 14.15
C PHE A 86 2.46 6.27 13.82
N CYS A 87 1.87 5.64 12.82
CA CYS A 87 0.41 5.64 12.69
C CYS A 87 -0.26 5.04 13.94
N LEU A 88 0.46 4.22 14.72
CA LEU A 88 -0.01 3.67 15.99
C LEU A 88 -0.32 4.75 17.03
N VAL A 89 0.33 5.91 16.99
CA VAL A 89 0.00 7.06 17.84
C VAL A 89 -1.37 7.66 17.45
N GLY A 90 -1.70 7.62 16.16
CA GLY A 90 -2.98 8.09 15.62
C GLY A 90 -3.99 6.99 15.32
N ILE A 91 -3.78 5.76 15.79
CA ILE A 91 -4.55 4.57 15.39
C ILE A 91 -6.05 4.69 15.66
N ASP A 92 -6.45 5.36 16.74
CA ASP A 92 -7.86 5.62 17.06
C ASP A 92 -8.55 6.41 15.94
N GLN A 93 -7.89 7.41 15.38
CA GLN A 93 -8.42 8.22 14.30
C GLN A 93 -8.60 7.40 13.01
N ILE A 94 -7.73 6.41 12.77
CA ILE A 94 -7.83 5.52 11.61
C ILE A 94 -8.94 4.49 11.82
N ILE A 95 -8.89 3.74 12.93
CA ILE A 95 -9.74 2.57 13.15
C ILE A 95 -11.15 2.95 13.61
N ASN A 96 -11.27 3.85 14.57
CA ASN A 96 -12.57 4.21 15.16
C ASN A 96 -13.26 5.37 14.43
N ASN A 97 -12.49 6.31 13.88
CA ASN A 97 -13.06 7.44 13.16
C ASN A 97 -13.12 7.20 11.66
N ALA A 98 -12.01 7.15 10.94
CA ALA A 98 -12.03 7.02 9.49
C ALA A 98 -12.78 5.76 9.01
N ALA A 99 -12.42 4.60 9.53
CA ALA A 99 -12.98 3.32 9.08
C ALA A 99 -14.47 3.12 9.42
N LYS A 100 -14.99 3.77 10.46
CA LYS A 100 -16.35 3.52 10.95
C LYS A 100 -17.35 4.62 10.61
N MET A 101 -16.90 5.81 10.27
CA MET A 101 -17.76 6.98 10.10
C MET A 101 -18.87 6.76 9.06
N ARG A 102 -18.55 6.15 7.93
CA ARG A 102 -19.54 5.86 6.89
C ARG A 102 -20.67 4.95 7.40
N GLN A 103 -20.31 3.90 8.16
CA GLN A 103 -21.31 3.00 8.75
C GLN A 103 -22.13 3.69 9.84
N MET A 104 -21.47 4.41 10.76
CA MET A 104 -22.13 5.08 11.88
C MET A 104 -23.11 6.16 11.42
N THR A 105 -22.86 6.77 10.29
CA THR A 105 -23.72 7.82 9.71
C THR A 105 -24.74 7.29 8.69
N GLY A 106 -24.84 5.98 8.53
CA GLY A 106 -25.74 5.38 7.54
C GLY A 106 -25.41 5.77 6.10
N GLY A 107 -24.12 6.01 5.79
CA GLY A 107 -23.63 6.38 4.48
C GLY A 107 -23.70 7.87 4.15
N GLN A 108 -24.07 8.74 5.13
CA GLN A 108 -24.13 10.19 4.90
C GLN A 108 -22.76 10.84 4.70
N PHE A 109 -21.72 10.31 5.34
CA PHE A 109 -20.35 10.77 5.16
C PHE A 109 -19.49 9.70 4.50
N ASN A 110 -18.72 10.12 3.49
CA ASN A 110 -17.55 9.41 3.03
C ASN A 110 -16.32 9.93 3.77
N VAL A 111 -15.26 9.14 3.78
CA VAL A 111 -13.96 9.56 4.34
C VAL A 111 -12.88 9.25 3.30
N PRO A 112 -12.81 10.03 2.21
CA PRO A 112 -11.85 9.84 1.12
C PRO A 112 -10.46 10.29 1.56
N ILE A 113 -9.73 9.42 2.23
CA ILE A 113 -8.42 9.71 2.83
C ILE A 113 -7.45 8.60 2.51
N VAL A 114 -6.20 8.97 2.21
CA VAL A 114 -5.08 8.03 2.09
C VAL A 114 -4.12 8.25 3.24
N PHE A 115 -3.85 7.19 3.98
CA PHE A 115 -2.79 7.14 4.98
C PHE A 115 -1.61 6.38 4.39
N ARG A 116 -0.44 7.02 4.26
CA ARG A 116 0.73 6.43 3.62
C ARG A 116 2.02 6.62 4.40
N GLY A 117 2.98 5.81 4.10
CA GLY A 117 4.34 5.89 4.65
C GLY A 117 5.09 4.57 4.56
N PRO A 118 6.41 4.57 4.82
CA PRO A 118 7.22 3.36 4.80
C PRO A 118 6.95 2.49 6.03
N THR A 119 6.90 1.18 5.81
CA THR A 119 6.65 0.14 6.82
C THR A 119 7.67 -0.99 6.71
N ALA A 120 7.46 -2.05 7.46
CA ALA A 120 8.24 -3.29 7.50
C ALA A 120 9.70 -3.11 8.00
N SER A 121 10.60 -3.92 7.50
CA SER A 121 11.96 -4.04 8.06
C SER A 121 12.89 -2.84 7.78
N ALA A 122 12.37 -1.74 7.33
CA ALA A 122 13.00 -0.43 7.11
C ALA A 122 14.42 -0.30 7.66
N GLY A 123 15.48 -0.45 7.01
CA GLY A 123 16.85 -0.22 7.48
C GLY A 123 17.27 -0.76 8.85
N GLN A 124 16.43 -1.54 9.53
CA GLN A 124 16.69 -2.14 10.86
C GLN A 124 16.95 -1.11 11.97
N LEU A 125 16.14 -0.06 12.02
CA LEU A 125 16.28 1.05 12.97
C LEU A 125 15.84 0.71 14.43
N GLY A 126 15.50 -0.53 14.69
CA GLY A 126 15.04 -1.00 16.00
C GLY A 126 13.56 -1.36 16.03
N ALA A 127 13.10 -1.92 17.16
CA ALA A 127 11.81 -2.58 17.27
C ALA A 127 10.61 -1.69 16.92
N THR A 128 10.63 -0.42 17.32
CA THR A 128 9.53 0.52 17.07
C THR A 128 9.48 1.10 15.66
N HIS A 129 10.55 0.91 14.86
CA HIS A 129 10.68 1.44 13.49
C HIS A 129 10.74 0.36 12.42
N SER A 130 10.46 -0.89 12.78
CA SER A 130 10.66 -2.04 11.89
C SER A 130 9.50 -3.04 12.02
N GLN A 131 8.26 -2.54 11.95
CA GLN A 131 7.06 -3.34 12.09
C GLN A 131 6.31 -3.45 10.75
N ALA A 132 5.81 -4.64 10.45
CA ALA A 132 4.87 -4.90 9.36
C ALA A 132 3.47 -4.96 9.96
N LEU A 133 2.60 -4.01 9.59
CA LEU A 133 1.30 -3.79 10.24
C LEU A 133 0.12 -4.05 9.29
N GLU A 134 0.35 -4.65 8.14
CA GLU A 134 -0.65 -4.87 7.09
C GLU A 134 -1.87 -5.63 7.64
N ASN A 135 -1.63 -6.65 8.45
CA ASN A 135 -2.65 -7.48 9.05
C ASN A 135 -3.54 -6.73 10.06
N TRP A 136 -3.00 -5.76 10.80
CA TRP A 136 -3.77 -4.95 11.76
C TRP A 136 -4.85 -4.14 11.06
N PHE A 137 -4.49 -3.53 9.94
CA PHE A 137 -5.41 -2.70 9.15
C PHE A 137 -6.30 -3.55 8.23
N ALA A 138 -5.78 -4.64 7.67
CA ALA A 138 -6.58 -5.57 6.87
C ALA A 138 -7.70 -6.24 7.67
N ASN A 139 -7.50 -6.46 8.97
CA ASN A 139 -8.52 -6.98 9.88
C ASN A 139 -9.54 -5.91 10.33
N THR A 140 -9.40 -4.65 9.90
CA THR A 140 -10.30 -3.56 10.29
C THR A 140 -11.36 -3.33 9.22
N PRO A 141 -12.65 -3.66 9.46
CA PRO A 141 -13.72 -3.36 8.50
C PRO A 141 -13.83 -1.86 8.22
N GLY A 142 -13.92 -1.51 6.93
CA GLY A 142 -14.01 -0.13 6.45
C GLY A 142 -12.70 0.43 5.92
N LEU A 143 -11.58 -0.30 6.05
CA LEU A 143 -10.30 0.08 5.43
C LEU A 143 -10.00 -0.77 4.19
N LYS A 144 -9.30 -0.16 3.24
CA LYS A 144 -8.59 -0.83 2.15
C LYS A 144 -7.09 -0.77 2.45
N VAL A 145 -6.34 -1.83 2.12
CA VAL A 145 -4.91 -1.91 2.43
C VAL A 145 -4.13 -2.31 1.18
N ILE A 146 -3.20 -1.46 0.79
CA ILE A 146 -2.39 -1.57 -0.43
C ILE A 146 -0.92 -1.67 -0.05
N VAL A 147 -0.20 -2.57 -0.69
CA VAL A 147 1.24 -2.78 -0.47
C VAL A 147 1.94 -3.00 -1.83
N PRO A 148 2.26 -1.92 -2.56
CA PRO A 148 2.85 -2.01 -3.90
C PRO A 148 4.27 -2.56 -3.88
N SER A 149 4.68 -3.20 -4.96
CA SER A 149 6.01 -3.82 -5.11
C SER A 149 6.90 -3.17 -6.17
N THR A 150 6.35 -2.37 -7.07
CA THR A 150 7.09 -1.73 -8.18
C THR A 150 6.71 -0.26 -8.35
N PRO A 151 7.52 0.57 -9.04
CA PRO A 151 7.13 1.93 -9.40
C PRO A 151 5.83 2.02 -10.19
N TYR A 152 5.58 1.06 -11.10
CA TYR A 152 4.34 0.96 -11.87
C TYR A 152 3.13 0.78 -10.93
N ASP A 153 3.22 -0.19 -10.03
CA ASP A 153 2.16 -0.50 -9.07
C ASP A 153 1.95 0.67 -8.11
N ALA A 154 3.02 1.27 -7.59
CA ALA A 154 2.97 2.40 -6.68
C ALA A 154 2.20 3.58 -7.28
N LYS A 155 2.53 3.99 -8.51
CA LYS A 155 1.86 5.10 -9.18
C LYS A 155 0.40 4.80 -9.46
N GLY A 156 0.12 3.67 -10.11
CA GLY A 156 -1.24 3.31 -10.53
C GLY A 156 -2.20 3.05 -9.37
N LEU A 157 -1.73 2.34 -8.33
CA LEU A 157 -2.53 2.06 -7.14
C LEU A 157 -2.73 3.29 -6.26
N LEU A 158 -1.73 4.16 -6.11
CA LEU A 158 -1.88 5.39 -5.32
C LEU A 158 -2.91 6.34 -5.95
N LYS A 159 -2.92 6.48 -7.28
CA LYS A 159 -3.95 7.24 -7.98
C LYS A 159 -5.35 6.64 -7.73
N SER A 160 -5.49 5.32 -7.79
CA SER A 160 -6.76 4.65 -7.46
C SER A 160 -7.16 4.87 -6.00
N ALA A 161 -6.20 4.84 -5.07
CA ALA A 161 -6.44 5.09 -3.65
C ALA A 161 -6.91 6.52 -3.39
N ILE A 162 -6.30 7.53 -4.04
CA ILE A 162 -6.68 8.94 -3.90
C ILE A 162 -8.09 9.19 -4.45
N ARG A 163 -8.48 8.49 -5.50
CA ARG A 163 -9.82 8.59 -6.13
C ARG A 163 -10.90 7.82 -5.37
N ASP A 164 -10.53 6.94 -4.44
CA ASP A 164 -11.48 6.16 -3.65
C ASP A 164 -12.23 7.04 -2.65
N ASN A 165 -13.47 6.68 -2.34
CA ASN A 165 -14.29 7.40 -1.36
C ASN A 165 -14.25 6.79 0.05
N ASP A 166 -13.59 5.64 0.20
CA ASP A 166 -13.34 4.99 1.49
C ASP A 166 -11.88 5.21 1.93
N PRO A 167 -11.57 5.09 3.22
CA PRO A 167 -10.22 5.25 3.73
C PRO A 167 -9.29 4.14 3.21
N VAL A 168 -8.10 4.54 2.76
CA VAL A 168 -7.09 3.64 2.22
C VAL A 168 -5.80 3.75 3.01
N ILE A 169 -5.27 2.61 3.40
CA ILE A 169 -3.93 2.44 3.96
C ILE A 169 -3.00 2.07 2.80
N PHE A 170 -1.96 2.86 2.58
CA PHE A 170 -1.00 2.66 1.49
C PHE A 170 0.40 2.50 2.07
N MET A 171 0.84 1.25 2.20
CA MET A 171 2.09 0.89 2.87
C MET A 171 3.23 0.75 1.88
N GLU A 172 4.28 1.52 2.11
CA GLU A 172 5.48 1.57 1.28
C GLU A 172 6.67 0.92 2.02
N SER A 173 7.81 0.82 1.38
CA SER A 173 9.06 0.43 2.05
C SER A 173 10.16 1.43 1.73
N GLU A 174 10.85 1.92 2.76
CA GLU A 174 11.96 2.86 2.57
C GLU A 174 13.10 2.25 1.73
N GLN A 175 13.31 0.94 1.83
CA GLN A 175 14.32 0.23 1.04
C GLN A 175 13.99 0.18 -0.45
N MET A 176 12.73 0.40 -0.82
CA MET A 176 12.28 0.42 -2.20
C MET A 176 12.31 1.82 -2.84
N TYR A 177 12.41 2.90 -2.07
CA TYR A 177 12.31 4.26 -2.62
C TYR A 177 13.34 4.56 -3.73
N GLY A 178 14.50 3.91 -3.72
CA GLY A 178 15.51 4.01 -4.75
C GLY A 178 15.36 3.03 -5.92
N ASP A 179 14.47 2.05 -5.82
CA ASP A 179 14.27 1.03 -6.86
C ASP A 179 13.73 1.67 -8.13
N LYS A 180 14.28 1.25 -9.25
CA LYS A 180 13.87 1.74 -10.56
C LYS A 180 12.98 0.74 -11.26
N GLY A 181 11.98 1.25 -11.98
CA GLY A 181 11.10 0.44 -12.80
C GLY A 181 10.47 1.25 -13.91
N GLU A 182 9.93 0.54 -14.90
CA GLU A 182 9.25 1.15 -16.05
C GLU A 182 7.85 1.62 -15.65
N VAL A 183 7.50 2.83 -16.08
CA VAL A 183 6.18 3.46 -15.86
C VAL A 183 5.70 4.04 -17.18
N PRO A 184 4.42 3.91 -17.56
CA PRO A 184 3.86 4.55 -18.75
C PRO A 184 3.99 6.08 -18.71
N ASP A 185 4.12 6.69 -19.88
CA ASP A 185 4.18 8.16 -20.02
C ASP A 185 2.80 8.81 -19.89
N GLY A 186 1.74 8.04 -20.15
CA GLY A 186 0.35 8.50 -20.07
C GLY A 186 -0.28 8.26 -18.70
N GLU A 187 -1.52 8.74 -18.56
CA GLU A 187 -2.34 8.49 -17.40
C GLU A 187 -2.77 7.02 -17.33
N TYR A 188 -2.69 6.43 -16.15
CA TYR A 188 -3.23 5.10 -15.86
C TYR A 188 -3.54 4.96 -14.37
N THR A 189 -4.42 4.04 -14.07
CA THR A 189 -4.74 3.58 -12.71
C THR A 189 -4.70 2.05 -12.69
N ILE A 190 -4.57 1.48 -11.51
CA ILE A 190 -4.65 0.03 -11.28
C ILE A 190 -5.84 -0.22 -10.35
N PRO A 191 -6.79 -1.09 -10.73
CA PRO A 191 -7.91 -1.43 -9.87
C PRO A 191 -7.46 -2.02 -8.53
N LEU A 192 -8.12 -1.62 -7.44
CA LEU A 192 -7.88 -2.19 -6.13
C LEU A 192 -8.53 -3.59 -6.05
N GLY A 193 -7.85 -4.53 -5.41
CA GLY A 193 -8.33 -5.91 -5.26
C GLY A 193 -8.03 -6.82 -6.45
N VAL A 194 -7.13 -6.40 -7.34
CA VAL A 194 -6.69 -7.21 -8.48
C VAL A 194 -5.20 -7.50 -8.36
N ALA A 195 -4.87 -8.77 -8.19
CA ALA A 195 -3.48 -9.25 -8.15
C ALA A 195 -2.82 -9.21 -9.53
N ASP A 196 -1.50 -9.28 -9.54
CA ASP A 196 -0.70 -9.35 -10.76
C ASP A 196 0.11 -10.64 -10.81
N ILE A 197 -0.02 -11.39 -11.90
CA ILE A 197 0.82 -12.55 -12.15
C ILE A 197 2.14 -12.04 -12.74
N LYS A 198 3.11 -11.83 -11.87
CA LYS A 198 4.43 -11.32 -12.27
C LYS A 198 5.26 -12.33 -13.05
N ARG A 199 4.99 -13.62 -12.86
CA ARG A 199 5.64 -14.73 -13.55
C ARG A 199 4.67 -15.89 -13.68
N GLU A 200 4.47 -16.39 -14.87
CA GLU A 200 3.71 -17.62 -15.11
C GLU A 200 4.52 -18.86 -14.71
N GLY A 201 3.83 -19.85 -14.14
CA GLY A 201 4.45 -21.11 -13.74
C GLY A 201 3.44 -22.26 -13.61
N THR A 202 3.94 -23.49 -13.46
CA THR A 202 3.10 -24.68 -13.47
C THR A 202 3.31 -25.62 -12.29
N ASP A 203 4.39 -25.47 -11.51
CA ASP A 203 4.77 -26.44 -10.48
C ASP A 203 4.53 -25.95 -9.06
N VAL A 204 4.73 -24.64 -8.82
CA VAL A 204 4.58 -24.02 -7.48
C VAL A 204 3.97 -22.62 -7.65
N THR A 205 2.95 -22.32 -6.84
CA THR A 205 2.43 -20.97 -6.66
C THR A 205 3.18 -20.28 -5.52
N ILE A 206 3.76 -19.11 -5.78
CA ILE A 206 4.36 -18.23 -4.78
C ILE A 206 3.48 -16.98 -4.69
N VAL A 207 2.85 -16.75 -3.54
CA VAL A 207 2.07 -15.53 -3.28
C VAL A 207 2.87 -14.60 -2.40
N SER A 208 2.96 -13.33 -2.79
CA SER A 208 3.69 -12.32 -2.03
C SER A 208 3.13 -10.93 -2.29
N PHE A 209 3.65 -9.92 -1.60
CA PHE A 209 3.32 -8.50 -1.77
C PHE A 209 4.43 -7.62 -1.21
N GLY A 210 4.50 -6.36 -1.66
CA GLY A 210 5.50 -5.41 -1.18
C GLY A 210 6.94 -5.82 -1.49
N LYS A 211 7.85 -5.39 -0.64
CA LYS A 211 9.30 -5.54 -0.85
C LYS A 211 9.77 -6.99 -0.96
N ILE A 212 9.21 -7.88 -0.13
CA ILE A 212 9.69 -9.26 -0.01
C ILE A 212 9.47 -10.09 -1.28
N ILE A 213 8.64 -9.63 -2.21
CA ILE A 213 8.46 -10.30 -3.50
C ILE A 213 9.76 -10.45 -4.29
N LYS A 214 10.76 -9.62 -4.04
CA LYS A 214 12.09 -9.74 -4.65
C LYS A 214 12.74 -11.09 -4.35
N GLU A 215 12.56 -11.59 -3.13
CA GLU A 215 13.04 -12.91 -2.72
C GLU A 215 12.30 -14.04 -3.45
N ALA A 216 11.02 -13.83 -3.77
CA ALA A 216 10.26 -14.78 -4.60
C ALA A 216 10.86 -14.92 -6.01
N PHE A 217 11.29 -13.83 -6.63
CA PHE A 217 11.96 -13.88 -7.94
C PHE A 217 13.31 -14.59 -7.87
N ILE A 218 14.13 -14.28 -6.85
CA ILE A 218 15.42 -14.93 -6.64
C ILE A 218 15.23 -16.44 -6.45
N ALA A 219 14.32 -16.85 -5.60
CA ALA A 219 14.01 -18.26 -5.34
C ALA A 219 13.50 -18.96 -6.62
N ALA A 220 12.61 -18.32 -7.38
CA ALA A 220 12.08 -18.87 -8.61
C ALA A 220 13.16 -19.04 -9.70
N ASP A 221 14.13 -18.13 -9.77
CA ASP A 221 15.27 -18.24 -10.71
C ASP A 221 16.21 -19.39 -10.33
N GLU A 222 16.43 -19.64 -9.04
CA GLU A 222 17.22 -20.80 -8.60
C GLU A 222 16.47 -22.12 -8.87
N LEU A 223 15.19 -22.19 -8.55
CA LEU A 223 14.35 -23.37 -8.78
C LEU A 223 14.20 -23.69 -10.26
N ALA A 224 14.20 -22.68 -11.15
CA ALA A 224 14.17 -22.89 -12.60
C ALA A 224 15.41 -23.65 -13.12
N LYS A 225 16.57 -23.53 -12.45
CA LYS A 225 17.79 -24.30 -12.79
C LYS A 225 17.62 -25.79 -12.49
N GLU A 226 16.72 -26.12 -11.56
CA GLU A 226 16.34 -27.48 -11.19
C GLU A 226 15.13 -28.00 -11.99
N GLY A 227 14.61 -27.21 -12.95
CA GLY A 227 13.46 -27.54 -13.78
C GLY A 227 12.11 -27.32 -13.11
N ILE A 228 12.06 -26.57 -12.02
CA ILE A 228 10.82 -26.24 -11.29
C ILE A 228 10.30 -24.88 -11.76
N SER A 229 9.06 -24.85 -12.25
CA SER A 229 8.38 -23.66 -12.79
C SER A 229 7.50 -23.01 -11.74
N CYS A 230 7.93 -21.85 -11.20
CA CYS A 230 7.19 -21.12 -10.18
C CYS A 230 6.29 -20.04 -10.81
N GLU A 231 5.01 -20.01 -10.42
CA GLU A 231 4.13 -18.88 -10.65
C GLU A 231 4.25 -17.89 -9.50
N ILE A 232 4.49 -16.62 -9.81
CA ILE A 232 4.61 -15.56 -8.79
C ILE A 232 3.41 -14.64 -8.89
N ILE A 233 2.62 -14.55 -7.83
CA ILE A 233 1.48 -13.65 -7.68
C ILE A 233 1.85 -12.53 -6.73
N ASP A 234 1.77 -11.29 -7.21
CA ASP A 234 1.82 -10.08 -6.41
C ASP A 234 0.39 -9.66 -6.05
N LEU A 235 0.04 -9.71 -4.79
CA LEU A 235 -1.29 -9.32 -4.35
C LEU A 235 -1.58 -7.84 -4.58
N ARG A 236 -0.58 -6.95 -4.53
CA ARG A 236 -0.76 -5.49 -4.62
C ARG A 236 -1.65 -4.91 -3.52
N THR A 237 -2.76 -5.58 -3.24
CA THR A 237 -3.72 -5.23 -2.19
C THR A 237 -3.99 -6.43 -1.32
N VAL A 238 -3.85 -6.26 -0.01
CA VAL A 238 -4.18 -7.32 0.97
C VAL A 238 -5.63 -7.17 1.49
N ARG A 239 -6.23 -6.00 1.26
CA ARG A 239 -7.66 -5.76 1.49
C ARG A 239 -8.20 -4.70 0.51
N PRO A 240 -9.16 -5.02 -0.40
CA PRO A 240 -9.63 -6.38 -0.69
C PRO A 240 -8.54 -7.24 -1.30
N MET A 241 -8.57 -8.55 -1.03
CA MET A 241 -7.62 -9.52 -1.56
C MET A 241 -8.21 -10.25 -2.77
N ASP A 242 -7.38 -10.52 -3.78
CA ASP A 242 -7.77 -11.27 -4.97
C ASP A 242 -7.71 -12.79 -4.69
N ASN A 243 -8.73 -13.29 -4.01
CA ASN A 243 -8.83 -14.71 -3.67
C ASN A 243 -8.96 -15.59 -4.92
N GLU A 244 -9.60 -15.08 -5.98
CA GLU A 244 -9.80 -15.82 -7.22
C GLU A 244 -8.47 -16.14 -7.92
N ALA A 245 -7.59 -15.15 -8.01
CA ALA A 245 -6.25 -15.33 -8.59
C ALA A 245 -5.44 -16.38 -7.81
N ILE A 246 -5.46 -16.31 -6.48
CA ILE A 246 -4.76 -17.28 -5.61
C ILE A 246 -5.30 -18.69 -5.85
N LEU A 247 -6.62 -18.87 -5.74
CA LEU A 247 -7.27 -20.19 -5.87
C LEU A 247 -7.06 -20.79 -7.25
N LYS A 248 -7.15 -19.97 -8.30
CA LYS A 248 -6.88 -20.42 -9.68
C LYS A 248 -5.46 -20.95 -9.85
N SER A 249 -4.49 -20.23 -9.30
CA SER A 249 -3.09 -20.65 -9.36
C SER A 249 -2.82 -21.91 -8.54
N VAL A 250 -3.33 -21.99 -7.30
CA VAL A 250 -3.17 -23.16 -6.44
C VAL A 250 -3.78 -24.42 -7.07
N LYS A 251 -4.97 -24.31 -7.66
CA LYS A 251 -5.60 -25.42 -8.40
C LYS A 251 -4.80 -25.87 -9.62
N LYS A 252 -4.00 -25.01 -10.21
CA LYS A 252 -3.10 -25.33 -11.33
C LYS A 252 -1.82 -26.03 -10.86
N THR A 253 -1.21 -25.55 -9.78
CA THR A 253 0.12 -25.98 -9.34
C THR A 253 0.10 -27.05 -8.24
N ASN A 254 -0.98 -27.14 -7.48
CA ASN A 254 -1.16 -27.99 -6.28
C ASN A 254 -0.09 -27.78 -5.19
N ARG A 255 0.60 -26.65 -5.21
CA ARG A 255 1.64 -26.29 -4.23
C ARG A 255 1.63 -24.81 -4.00
N LEU A 256 1.58 -24.41 -2.74
CA LEU A 256 1.55 -23.00 -2.34
C LEU A 256 2.69 -22.67 -1.39
N VAL A 257 3.40 -21.60 -1.68
CA VAL A 257 4.34 -20.92 -0.79
C VAL A 257 3.87 -19.48 -0.62
N ILE A 258 3.85 -18.97 0.60
CA ILE A 258 3.47 -17.57 0.89
C ILE A 258 4.66 -16.88 1.53
N LEU A 259 5.02 -15.69 1.01
CA LEU A 259 6.11 -14.88 1.53
C LEU A 259 5.57 -13.52 2.00
N GLU A 260 5.79 -13.20 3.27
CA GLU A 260 5.51 -11.88 3.85
C GLU A 260 6.52 -11.51 4.92
N GLU A 261 6.59 -10.23 5.28
CA GLU A 261 7.53 -9.71 6.30
C GLU A 261 6.94 -9.66 7.71
N ALA A 262 5.63 -9.80 7.84
CA ALA A 262 4.93 -9.76 9.13
C ALA A 262 5.25 -10.97 10.01
N TRP A 263 4.93 -10.84 11.30
CA TRP A 263 4.95 -11.97 12.22
C TRP A 263 3.99 -13.06 11.74
N PRO A 264 4.35 -14.36 11.83
CA PRO A 264 3.51 -15.45 11.32
C PRO A 264 2.15 -15.54 12.03
N PHE A 265 2.07 -15.14 13.29
CA PHE A 265 0.81 -15.20 14.04
C PHE A 265 -0.19 -14.15 13.55
N ALA A 266 -1.38 -14.59 13.14
CA ALA A 266 -2.46 -13.75 12.62
C ALA A 266 -2.03 -12.86 11.44
N SER A 267 -1.15 -13.35 10.58
CA SER A 267 -0.62 -12.69 9.39
C SER A 267 -1.59 -12.79 8.20
N ILE A 268 -1.28 -12.10 7.10
CA ILE A 268 -2.00 -12.25 5.82
C ILE A 268 -1.85 -13.69 5.29
N SER A 269 -0.68 -14.31 5.51
CA SER A 269 -0.47 -15.73 5.16
C SER A 269 -1.44 -16.66 5.88
N SER A 270 -1.82 -16.35 7.10
CA SER A 270 -2.81 -17.15 7.85
C SER A 270 -4.19 -17.11 7.18
N GLU A 271 -4.61 -15.94 6.70
CA GLU A 271 -5.86 -15.76 5.96
C GLU A 271 -5.83 -16.50 4.62
N ILE A 272 -4.74 -16.35 3.85
CA ILE A 272 -4.56 -17.06 2.58
C ILE A 272 -4.62 -18.58 2.81
N THR A 273 -3.93 -19.07 3.84
CA THR A 273 -3.94 -20.49 4.18
C THR A 273 -5.35 -20.96 4.50
N TYR A 274 -6.12 -20.20 5.28
CA TYR A 274 -7.50 -20.51 5.59
C TYR A 274 -8.37 -20.60 4.33
N ILE A 275 -8.29 -19.60 3.45
CA ILE A 275 -9.07 -19.54 2.20
C ILE A 275 -8.75 -20.74 1.29
N VAL A 276 -7.47 -21.09 1.16
CA VAL A 276 -7.04 -22.23 0.34
C VAL A 276 -7.52 -23.56 0.95
N GLN A 277 -7.45 -23.72 2.27
CA GLN A 277 -7.99 -24.90 2.95
C GLN A 277 -9.51 -25.03 2.79
N GLU A 278 -10.24 -23.92 2.82
CA GLU A 278 -11.69 -23.92 2.68
C GLU A 278 -12.15 -24.18 1.24
N GLN A 279 -11.44 -23.65 0.22
CA GLN A 279 -11.95 -23.59 -1.15
C GLN A 279 -11.10 -24.36 -2.19
N ALA A 280 -9.97 -24.91 -1.78
CA ALA A 280 -9.07 -25.66 -2.66
C ALA A 280 -8.42 -26.87 -1.96
N PHE A 281 -9.06 -27.42 -0.92
CA PHE A 281 -8.52 -28.55 -0.13
C PHE A 281 -8.20 -29.80 -0.96
N ASP A 282 -8.97 -30.05 -2.01
CA ASP A 282 -8.84 -31.25 -2.87
C ASP A 282 -7.75 -31.13 -3.96
N PHE A 283 -6.98 -30.03 -3.95
CA PHE A 283 -5.97 -29.74 -4.97
C PHE A 283 -4.55 -29.72 -4.44
#